data_66ec89d6ed878a0b37d7d4c2e5614767
#
_entry.id   66ec89d6ed878a0b37d7d4c2e5614767
#
_cell.length_a   1.000
_cell.length_b   1.000
_cell.length_c   1.000
_cell.angle_alpha   90.00
_cell.angle_beta   90.00
_cell.angle_gamma   90.00
#
_symmetry.space_group_name_H-M   'P 1'
#
loop_
_entity.id
_entity.type
_entity.pdbx_description
1 polymer ?
#
loop_
_entity_poly.entity_id
_entity_poly.type
_entity_poly.pdbx_seq_one_letter_code
_entity_poly.pdbx_strand_id
1 'polypeptide(L)'
;MEKPVQVKPIVKLSQNFLVRFYSALVLVPVFGLFIVVGGTYFSLFIALLGAIMTWEMATAIFGGDRNLIVVFASVGIGVFIFLLGTKVEFFWISAVGVFFIITLLTIGGRSKLFGTTVLFLVFNLFIVIPSFLIIWLRGTEELNTVLWIVLSVIATDI
;
A
#
# COMPACT_ATOMS: atom_id res chain seq x y z
N MET A 1 4.42 -20.96 -50.39
CA MET A 1 5.03 -19.73 -49.79
C MET A 1 4.78 -19.80 -48.29
N GLU A 2 5.80 -20.30 -47.56
CA GLU A 2 5.74 -20.31 -46.08
C GLU A 2 6.07 -18.91 -45.54
N LYS A 3 5.22 -18.42 -44.61
CA LYS A 3 5.47 -17.17 -43.91
C LYS A 3 6.62 -17.34 -42.93
N PRO A 4 7.62 -16.45 -42.90
CA PRO A 4 8.71 -16.55 -41.93
C PRO A 4 8.21 -16.44 -40.50
N VAL A 5 8.64 -17.41 -39.67
CA VAL A 5 8.36 -17.44 -38.24
C VAL A 5 9.06 -16.23 -37.62
N GLN A 6 8.26 -15.28 -37.13
CA GLN A 6 8.76 -14.12 -36.37
C GLN A 6 9.23 -14.58 -34.99
N VAL A 7 10.51 -14.78 -34.83
CA VAL A 7 11.14 -15.03 -33.52
C VAL A 7 11.11 -13.73 -32.73
N LYS A 8 10.19 -13.63 -31.75
CA LYS A 8 10.16 -12.50 -30.80
C LYS A 8 11.49 -12.46 -30.01
N PRO A 9 12.16 -11.31 -29.95
CA PRO A 9 13.47 -11.22 -29.31
C PRO A 9 13.39 -11.51 -27.80
N ILE A 10 14.18 -12.46 -27.35
CA ILE A 10 14.39 -12.90 -25.96
C ILE A 10 14.92 -11.75 -25.06
N VAL A 11 15.38 -10.66 -25.66
CA VAL A 11 16.01 -9.51 -25.01
C VAL A 11 15.10 -8.73 -24.06
N LYS A 12 13.76 -8.77 -24.24
CA LYS A 12 12.82 -8.03 -23.35
C LYS A 12 12.68 -8.64 -21.94
N LEU A 13 12.87 -9.95 -21.78
CA LEU A 13 12.80 -10.60 -20.46
C LEU A 13 13.98 -10.18 -19.57
N SER A 14 15.16 -10.03 -20.13
CA SER A 14 16.38 -9.64 -19.41
C SER A 14 16.30 -8.22 -18.82
N GLN A 15 15.76 -7.26 -19.55
CA GLN A 15 15.64 -5.88 -19.08
C GLN A 15 14.63 -5.74 -17.94
N ASN A 16 13.48 -6.42 -18.02
CA ASN A 16 12.47 -6.39 -16.95
C ASN A 16 12.98 -7.07 -15.67
N PHE A 17 13.78 -8.14 -15.80
CA PHE A 17 14.39 -8.79 -14.66
C PHE A 17 15.41 -7.90 -13.97
N LEU A 18 16.30 -7.25 -14.71
CA LEU A 18 17.29 -6.33 -14.16
C LEU A 18 16.65 -5.16 -13.42
N VAL A 19 15.61 -4.55 -13.99
CA VAL A 19 14.88 -3.44 -13.32
C VAL A 19 14.27 -3.89 -12.01
N ARG A 20 13.63 -5.06 -11.97
CA ARG A 20 13.05 -5.64 -10.73
C ARG A 20 14.13 -5.98 -9.72
N PHE A 21 15.25 -6.53 -10.17
CA PHE A 21 16.39 -6.87 -9.31
C PHE A 21 16.99 -5.62 -8.65
N TYR A 22 17.23 -4.54 -9.43
CA TYR A 22 17.75 -3.29 -8.88
C TYR A 22 16.75 -2.61 -7.94
N SER A 23 15.46 -2.62 -8.24
CA SER A 23 14.44 -2.08 -7.33
C SER A 23 14.37 -2.86 -6.02
N ALA A 24 14.45 -4.19 -6.06
CA ALA A 24 14.50 -5.02 -4.86
C ALA A 24 15.77 -4.78 -4.05
N LEU A 25 16.93 -4.64 -4.71
CA LEU A 25 18.23 -4.38 -4.07
C LEU A 25 18.23 -3.07 -3.26
N VAL A 26 17.45 -2.07 -3.67
CA VAL A 26 17.29 -0.80 -2.94
C VAL A 26 16.19 -0.90 -1.89
N LEU A 27 15.03 -1.46 -2.23
CA LEU A 27 13.87 -1.54 -1.35
C LEU A 27 14.11 -2.42 -0.12
N VAL A 28 14.77 -3.57 -0.29
CA VAL A 28 15.01 -4.52 0.81
C VAL A 28 15.86 -3.91 1.93
N PRO A 29 17.02 -3.26 1.67
CA PRO A 29 17.78 -2.60 2.73
C PRO A 29 17.03 -1.45 3.39
N VAL A 30 16.30 -0.64 2.60
CA VAL A 30 15.51 0.49 3.13
C VAL A 30 14.42 -0.04 4.06
N PHE A 31 13.66 -1.04 3.64
CA PHE A 31 12.63 -1.67 4.45
C PHE A 31 13.22 -2.29 5.72
N GLY A 32 14.33 -3.03 5.58
CA GLY A 32 15.06 -3.63 6.70
C GLY A 32 15.51 -2.60 7.72
N LEU A 33 16.01 -1.45 7.27
CA LEU A 33 16.42 -0.36 8.16
C LEU A 33 15.26 0.15 9.00
N PHE A 34 14.09 0.40 8.40
CA PHE A 34 12.91 0.84 9.14
C PHE A 34 12.37 -0.22 10.10
N ILE A 35 12.46 -1.52 9.75
CA ILE A 35 12.12 -2.61 10.67
C ILE A 35 13.04 -2.58 11.89
N VAL A 36 14.35 -2.39 11.70
CA VAL A 36 15.35 -2.34 12.80
C VAL A 36 15.09 -1.14 13.70
N VAL A 37 14.91 0.06 13.13
CA VAL A 37 14.61 1.28 13.88
C VAL A 37 13.32 1.14 14.68
N GLY A 38 12.27 0.56 14.08
CA GLY A 38 10.98 0.29 14.73
C GLY A 38 10.23 1.54 15.19
N GLY A 39 9.27 1.33 16.12
CA GLY A 39 8.52 2.40 16.75
C GLY A 39 7.76 3.29 15.76
N THR A 40 7.68 4.58 16.07
CA THR A 40 6.96 5.60 15.28
C THR A 40 7.51 5.76 13.87
N TYR A 41 8.83 5.60 13.68
CA TYR A 41 9.45 5.70 12.35
C TYR A 41 9.01 4.57 11.43
N PHE A 42 8.90 3.35 11.96
CA PHE A 42 8.36 2.22 11.21
C PHE A 42 6.90 2.43 10.83
N SER A 43 6.07 2.90 11.77
CA SER A 43 4.66 3.21 11.52
C SER A 43 4.51 4.31 10.46
N LEU A 44 5.35 5.35 10.49
CA LEU A 44 5.37 6.42 9.50
C LEU A 44 5.74 5.87 8.11
N PHE A 45 6.72 5.00 8.04
CA PHE A 45 7.14 4.36 6.78
C PHE A 45 6.02 3.50 6.17
N ILE A 46 5.37 2.65 6.98
CA ILE A 46 4.23 1.84 6.53
C ILE A 46 3.04 2.73 6.10
N ALA A 47 2.77 3.81 6.82
CA ALA A 47 1.74 4.78 6.47
C ALA A 47 2.01 5.44 5.11
N LEU A 48 3.26 5.80 4.84
CA LEU A 48 3.66 6.38 3.56
C LEU A 48 3.50 5.38 2.40
N LEU A 49 3.90 4.13 2.60
CA LEU A 49 3.65 3.07 1.61
C LEU A 49 2.16 2.86 1.37
N GLY A 50 1.33 2.81 2.41
CA GLY A 50 -0.12 2.70 2.31
C GLY A 50 -0.74 3.90 1.56
N ALA A 51 -0.25 5.11 1.80
CA ALA A 51 -0.69 6.31 1.08
C ALA A 51 -0.35 6.24 -0.42
N ILE A 52 0.86 5.79 -0.78
CA ILE A 52 1.29 5.61 -2.18
C ILE A 52 0.42 4.55 -2.88
N MET A 53 0.21 3.39 -2.25
CA MET A 53 -0.63 2.32 -2.79
C MET A 53 -2.08 2.79 -3.00
N THR A 54 -2.61 3.55 -2.04
CA THR A 54 -3.95 4.14 -2.15
C THR A 54 -4.02 5.18 -3.28
N TRP A 55 -2.96 5.99 -3.46
CA TRP A 55 -2.85 6.93 -4.57
C TRP A 55 -2.94 6.23 -5.92
N GLU A 56 -2.14 5.19 -6.13
CA GLU A 56 -2.14 4.41 -7.37
C GLU A 56 -3.52 3.79 -7.64
N MET A 57 -4.11 3.18 -6.62
CA MET A 57 -5.45 2.59 -6.70
C MET A 57 -6.53 3.63 -7.00
N ALA A 58 -6.52 4.76 -6.29
CA ALA A 58 -7.47 5.84 -6.50
C ALA A 58 -7.35 6.42 -7.90
N THR A 59 -6.13 6.59 -8.41
CA THR A 59 -5.88 7.07 -9.77
C THR A 59 -6.40 6.09 -10.81
N ALA A 60 -6.22 4.78 -10.61
CA ALA A 60 -6.72 3.74 -11.50
C ALA A 60 -8.26 3.67 -11.51
N ILE A 61 -8.91 3.84 -10.36
CA ILE A 61 -10.35 3.70 -10.20
C ILE A 61 -11.11 4.96 -10.62
N PHE A 62 -10.64 6.15 -10.19
CA PHE A 62 -11.35 7.41 -10.40
C PHE A 62 -10.89 8.19 -11.64
N GLY A 63 -9.78 7.78 -12.27
CA GLY A 63 -9.15 8.50 -13.38
C GLY A 63 -8.47 9.81 -12.95
N GLY A 64 -7.59 10.34 -13.82
CA GLY A 64 -6.77 11.52 -13.52
C GLY A 64 -7.55 12.83 -13.31
N ASP A 65 -8.81 12.90 -13.71
CA ASP A 65 -9.64 14.13 -13.65
C ASP A 65 -10.13 14.48 -12.23
N ARG A 66 -9.88 13.62 -11.22
CA ARG A 66 -10.35 13.80 -9.85
C ARG A 66 -9.22 13.88 -8.84
N ASN A 67 -8.23 14.69 -9.12
CA ASN A 67 -7.03 14.83 -8.29
C ASN A 67 -7.31 15.10 -6.81
N LEU A 68 -8.32 15.90 -6.46
CA LEU A 68 -8.64 16.21 -5.06
C LEU A 68 -9.15 14.99 -4.28
N ILE A 69 -9.98 14.14 -4.90
CA ILE A 69 -10.47 12.91 -4.25
C ILE A 69 -9.32 11.94 -4.03
N VAL A 70 -8.46 11.79 -5.03
CA VAL A 70 -7.26 10.93 -4.97
C VAL A 70 -6.34 11.38 -3.85
N VAL A 71 -6.00 12.68 -3.78
CA VAL A 71 -5.16 13.25 -2.73
C VAL A 71 -5.78 13.04 -1.36
N PHE A 72 -7.06 13.40 -1.20
CA PHE A 72 -7.77 13.25 0.08
C PHE A 72 -7.80 11.80 0.56
N ALA A 73 -8.11 10.86 -0.35
CA ALA A 73 -8.14 9.44 -0.02
C ALA A 73 -6.76 8.91 0.40
N SER A 74 -5.72 9.26 -0.33
CA SER A 74 -4.34 8.79 -0.06
C SER A 74 -3.80 9.33 1.26
N VAL A 75 -3.96 10.63 1.49
CA VAL A 75 -3.54 11.26 2.75
C VAL A 75 -4.35 10.72 3.92
N GLY A 76 -5.67 10.57 3.76
CA GLY A 76 -6.55 10.03 4.80
C GLY A 76 -6.19 8.62 5.23
N ILE A 77 -5.92 7.71 4.29
CA ILE A 77 -5.48 6.33 4.59
C ILE A 77 -4.08 6.34 5.22
N GLY A 78 -3.15 7.15 4.73
CA GLY A 78 -1.83 7.28 5.34
C GLY A 78 -1.90 7.75 6.80
N VAL A 79 -2.67 8.81 7.08
CA VAL A 79 -2.90 9.28 8.45
C VAL A 79 -3.56 8.20 9.31
N PHE A 80 -4.55 7.50 8.78
CA PHE A 80 -5.23 6.42 9.51
C PHE A 80 -4.27 5.29 9.88
N ILE A 81 -3.45 4.80 8.94
CA ILE A 81 -2.43 3.77 9.21
C ILE A 81 -1.41 4.26 10.24
N PHE A 82 -0.98 5.53 10.15
CA PHE A 82 -0.05 6.11 11.11
C PHE A 82 -0.63 6.12 12.53
N LEU A 83 -1.88 6.55 12.68
CA LEU A 83 -2.57 6.58 13.99
C LEU A 83 -2.73 5.18 14.58
N LEU A 84 -2.98 4.16 13.75
CA LEU A 84 -3.01 2.76 14.20
C LEU A 84 -1.68 2.30 14.80
N GLY A 85 -0.55 2.87 14.34
CA GLY A 85 0.78 2.56 14.83
C GLY A 85 1.24 3.39 16.02
N THR A 86 0.45 4.38 16.44
CA THR A 86 0.75 5.23 17.59
C THR A 86 -0.04 4.77 18.84
N LYS A 87 0.36 5.24 20.01
CA LYS A 87 -0.35 4.96 21.28
C LYS A 87 -1.59 5.86 21.47
N VAL A 88 -2.22 6.28 20.39
CA VAL A 88 -3.45 7.07 20.42
C VAL A 88 -4.61 6.18 20.85
N GLU A 89 -5.50 6.69 21.68
CA GLU A 89 -6.67 5.95 22.16
C GLU A 89 -7.53 5.45 20.98
N PHE A 90 -7.97 4.22 21.08
CA PHE A 90 -8.79 3.54 20.05
C PHE A 90 -10.02 4.37 19.64
N PHE A 91 -10.58 5.16 20.55
CA PHE A 91 -11.71 6.04 20.27
C PHE A 91 -11.40 7.05 19.15
N TRP A 92 -10.24 7.72 19.20
CA TRP A 92 -9.84 8.72 18.20
C TRP A 92 -9.54 8.07 16.84
N ILE A 93 -8.93 6.90 16.87
CA ILE A 93 -8.64 6.13 15.64
C ILE A 93 -9.95 5.74 14.96
N SER A 94 -10.91 5.22 15.69
CA SER A 94 -12.22 4.84 15.14
C SER A 94 -13.00 6.05 14.62
N ALA A 95 -12.94 7.19 15.31
CA ALA A 95 -13.59 8.42 14.86
C ALA A 95 -13.03 8.91 13.51
N VAL A 96 -11.70 8.89 13.34
CA VAL A 96 -11.05 9.26 12.07
C VAL A 96 -11.46 8.29 10.96
N GLY A 97 -11.48 6.98 11.24
CA GLY A 97 -11.90 5.96 10.26
C GLY A 97 -13.36 6.14 9.82
N VAL A 98 -14.27 6.33 10.75
CA VAL A 98 -15.70 6.57 10.47
C VAL A 98 -15.89 7.87 9.68
N PHE A 99 -15.26 8.96 10.10
CA PHE A 99 -15.30 10.24 9.38
C PHE A 99 -14.82 10.09 7.93
N PHE A 100 -13.73 9.37 7.72
CA PHE A 100 -13.18 9.13 6.39
C PHE A 100 -14.13 8.31 5.51
N ILE A 101 -14.71 7.23 6.04
CA ILE A 101 -15.69 6.41 5.32
C ILE A 101 -16.94 7.24 4.95
N ILE A 102 -17.49 8.01 5.88
CA ILE A 102 -18.67 8.85 5.63
C ILE A 102 -18.35 9.87 4.53
N THR A 103 -17.18 10.50 4.58
CA THR A 103 -16.78 11.49 3.57
C THR A 103 -16.67 10.87 2.18
N LEU A 104 -16.05 9.70 2.07
CA LEU A 104 -15.97 8.99 0.78
C LEU A 104 -17.33 8.56 0.26
N LEU A 105 -18.22 8.07 1.11
CA LEU A 105 -19.57 7.67 0.73
C LEU A 105 -20.41 8.88 0.31
N THR A 106 -20.29 10.03 0.95
CA THR A 106 -21.02 11.26 0.57
C THR A 106 -20.56 11.81 -0.78
N ILE A 107 -19.25 11.74 -1.07
CA ILE A 107 -18.70 12.12 -2.36
C ILE A 107 -19.14 11.14 -3.46
N GLY A 108 -19.09 9.84 -3.19
CA GLY A 108 -19.50 8.79 -4.10
C GLY A 108 -21.01 8.74 -4.35
N GLY A 109 -21.82 8.99 -3.32
CA GLY A 109 -23.28 8.93 -3.38
C GLY A 109 -23.93 10.05 -4.20
N ARG A 110 -23.25 11.19 -4.37
CA ARG A 110 -23.71 12.31 -5.22
C ARG A 110 -23.49 12.10 -6.72
N SER A 111 -22.79 11.05 -7.09
CA SER A 111 -22.46 10.71 -8.46
C SER A 111 -22.87 9.28 -8.77
N LYS A 112 -23.05 8.93 -10.05
CA LYS A 112 -23.27 7.54 -10.53
C LYS A 112 -22.10 6.57 -10.18
N LEU A 113 -21.23 6.95 -9.23
CA LEU A 113 -20.00 6.29 -8.86
C LEU A 113 -20.12 5.50 -7.54
N PHE A 114 -21.32 5.28 -7.01
CA PHE A 114 -21.51 4.58 -5.74
C PHE A 114 -20.81 3.20 -5.72
N GLY A 115 -21.01 2.40 -6.78
CA GLY A 115 -20.35 1.09 -6.90
C GLY A 115 -18.82 1.18 -6.93
N THR A 116 -18.29 2.18 -7.63
CA THR A 116 -16.85 2.46 -7.71
C THR A 116 -16.28 2.86 -6.35
N THR A 117 -17.02 3.64 -5.58
CA THR A 117 -16.61 4.05 -4.23
C THR A 117 -16.60 2.87 -3.26
N VAL A 118 -17.61 1.99 -3.32
CA VAL A 118 -17.66 0.77 -2.52
C VAL A 118 -16.49 -0.14 -2.88
N LEU A 119 -16.20 -0.34 -4.16
CA LEU A 119 -15.06 -1.12 -4.62
C LEU A 119 -13.75 -0.54 -4.08
N PHE A 120 -13.57 0.78 -4.14
CA PHE A 120 -12.40 1.45 -3.59
C PHE A 120 -12.26 1.25 -2.08
N LEU A 121 -13.34 1.31 -1.31
CA LEU A 121 -13.32 1.03 0.13
C LEU A 121 -12.89 -0.41 0.44
N VAL A 122 -13.43 -1.39 -0.31
CA VAL A 122 -13.04 -2.79 -0.16
C VAL A 122 -11.54 -2.98 -0.42
N PHE A 123 -11.02 -2.39 -1.49
CA PHE A 123 -9.57 -2.46 -1.77
C PHE A 123 -8.72 -1.81 -0.69
N ASN A 124 -9.17 -0.71 -0.08
CA ASN A 124 -8.44 -0.10 1.03
C ASN A 124 -8.35 -1.00 2.26
N LEU A 125 -9.30 -1.91 2.51
CA LEU A 125 -9.17 -2.92 3.56
C LEU A 125 -7.96 -3.84 3.32
N PHE A 126 -7.68 -4.20 2.07
CA PHE A 126 -6.49 -5.00 1.70
C PHE A 126 -5.17 -4.24 1.89
N ILE A 127 -5.20 -2.92 2.00
CA ILE A 127 -4.01 -2.11 2.33
C ILE A 127 -3.90 -1.93 3.84
N VAL A 128 -5.01 -1.57 4.50
CA VAL A 128 -5.03 -1.22 5.93
C VAL A 128 -4.78 -2.43 6.83
N ILE A 129 -5.42 -3.57 6.52
CA ILE A 129 -5.30 -4.78 7.37
C ILE A 129 -3.87 -5.29 7.43
N PRO A 130 -3.14 -5.54 6.32
CA PRO A 130 -1.75 -5.97 6.38
C PRO A 130 -0.83 -4.91 7.01
N SER A 131 -1.10 -3.63 6.74
CA SER A 131 -0.34 -2.53 7.34
C SER A 131 -0.47 -2.51 8.86
N PHE A 132 -1.68 -2.67 9.37
CA PHE A 132 -1.92 -2.78 10.81
C PHE A 132 -1.25 -4.02 11.40
N LEU A 133 -1.40 -5.18 10.76
CA LEU A 133 -0.82 -6.44 11.26
C LEU A 133 0.70 -6.37 11.36
N ILE A 134 1.39 -5.80 10.37
CA ILE A 134 2.84 -5.70 10.40
C ILE A 134 3.33 -4.70 11.45
N ILE A 135 2.60 -3.58 11.66
CA ILE A 135 2.91 -2.62 12.72
C ILE A 135 2.68 -3.25 14.09
N TRP A 136 1.57 -3.93 14.28
CA TRP A 136 1.24 -4.63 15.52
C TRP A 136 2.27 -5.72 15.83
N LEU A 137 2.60 -6.55 14.85
CA LEU A 137 3.60 -7.62 14.98
C LEU A 137 4.96 -7.06 15.38
N ARG A 138 5.38 -5.92 14.78
CA ARG A 138 6.65 -5.27 15.16
C ARG A 138 6.61 -4.67 16.56
N GLY A 139 5.44 -4.33 17.07
CA GLY A 139 5.25 -3.81 18.43
C GLY A 139 5.21 -4.87 19.53
N THR A 140 4.82 -6.11 19.19
CA THR A 140 4.59 -7.21 20.15
C THR A 140 5.64 -8.31 20.09
N GLU A 141 6.20 -8.56 18.89
CA GLU A 141 7.14 -9.66 18.65
C GLU A 141 8.59 -9.17 18.54
N GLU A 142 9.52 -10.13 18.64
CA GLU A 142 10.92 -9.86 18.41
C GLU A 142 11.22 -9.47 16.96
N LEU A 143 12.26 -8.65 16.79
CA LEU A 143 12.74 -8.21 15.47
C LEU A 143 12.92 -9.38 14.49
N ASN A 144 13.44 -10.50 14.96
CA ASN A 144 13.73 -11.68 14.14
C ASN A 144 12.47 -12.25 13.48
N THR A 145 11.34 -12.31 14.20
CA THR A 145 10.06 -12.82 13.68
C THR A 145 9.57 -11.99 12.49
N VAL A 146 9.63 -10.66 12.63
CA VAL A 146 9.21 -9.75 11.54
C VAL A 146 10.13 -9.88 10.33
N LEU A 147 11.45 -9.96 10.55
CA LEU A 147 12.42 -10.15 9.47
C LEU A 147 12.20 -11.48 8.74
N TRP A 148 11.93 -12.57 9.45
CA TRP A 148 11.65 -13.88 8.85
C TRP A 148 10.41 -13.84 7.96
N ILE A 149 9.33 -13.20 8.40
CA ILE A 149 8.11 -13.07 7.60
C ILE A 149 8.37 -12.27 6.33
N VAL A 150 9.04 -11.12 6.45
CA VAL A 150 9.35 -10.26 5.30
C VAL A 150 10.27 -10.97 4.32
N LEU A 151 11.32 -11.64 4.81
CA LEU A 151 12.23 -12.41 3.96
C LEU A 151 11.52 -13.57 3.25
N SER A 152 10.59 -14.26 3.93
CA SER A 152 9.79 -15.33 3.33
C SER A 152 8.92 -14.83 2.18
N VAL A 153 8.27 -13.66 2.35
CA VAL A 153 7.47 -13.02 1.30
C VAL A 153 8.35 -12.65 0.11
N ILE A 154 9.50 -12.00 0.35
CA ILE A 154 10.43 -11.62 -0.72
C ILE A 154 10.96 -12.85 -1.46
N ALA A 155 11.28 -13.94 -0.74
CA ALA A 155 11.79 -15.17 -1.34
C ALA A 155 10.74 -15.89 -2.21
N THR A 156 9.46 -15.72 -1.95
CA THR A 156 8.37 -16.28 -2.77
C THR A 156 8.05 -15.47 -4.01
N ASP A 157 8.43 -14.19 -4.03
CA ASP A 157 8.17 -13.27 -5.15
C ASP A 157 9.30 -13.25 -6.21
N ILE A 158 10.43 -13.92 -5.93
CA ILE A 158 11.57 -14.03 -6.86
C ILE A 158 11.50 -15.33 -7.64
#